data_8db6b11dfcc6f384564a20fcc0c8fcf7
#
_entry.id   8db6b11dfcc6f384564a20fcc0c8fcf7
#
_cell.length_a   1.000
_cell.length_b   1.000
_cell.length_c   1.000
_cell.angle_alpha   90.00
_cell.angle_beta   90.00
_cell.angle_gamma   90.00
#
_symmetry.space_group_name_H-M   'P 1'
#
loop_
_entity.id
_entity.type
_entity.pdbx_description
1 polymer ?
#
loop_
_entity_poly.entity_id
_entity_poly.type
_entity_poly.pdbx_seq_one_letter_code
_entity_poly.pdbx_strand_id
1 'polypeptide(L)'
;NIECNQVLMVDADTIVHPDCPNIFELSDRKFCFVHNDGSYDWVLRSIENYSKYFFDGYMIPWEHYFDSGMLIFNKDHKQFFNDIITFFDNNRERLLEAEKSWHVGTDQTPVNFLTHINEIDYKVLPYEYNMVDLHRKELLQHDLPFTKIGWIYQYNSIPNNKDDKLTYHWMESTFNKLYKK
;
A
#
# COMPACT_ATOMS: atom_id res chain seq x y z
N ASN A 1 5.94 -23.23 6.79
CA ASN A 1 4.56 -22.95 7.23
C ASN A 1 4.63 -22.09 8.49
N ILE A 2 4.10 -20.88 8.41
CA ILE A 2 3.92 -20.02 9.58
C ILE A 2 2.48 -20.26 10.07
N GLU A 3 2.34 -20.80 11.27
CA GLU A 3 1.04 -20.93 11.91
C GLU A 3 0.69 -19.62 12.61
N CYS A 4 -0.06 -18.77 11.95
CA CYS A 4 -0.60 -17.54 12.51
C CYS A 4 -2.05 -17.36 12.09
N ASN A 5 -2.82 -16.63 12.92
CA ASN A 5 -4.23 -16.37 12.65
C ASN A 5 -4.42 -15.24 11.65
N GLN A 6 -3.51 -14.30 11.64
CA GLN A 6 -3.50 -13.12 10.76
C GLN A 6 -2.06 -12.74 10.43
N VAL A 7 -1.86 -12.09 9.30
CA VAL A 7 -0.58 -11.59 8.81
C VAL A 7 -0.73 -10.10 8.56
N LEU A 8 0.20 -9.31 9.03
CA LEU A 8 0.44 -7.95 8.57
C LEU A 8 1.59 -7.96 7.57
N MET A 9 1.34 -7.57 6.36
CA MET A 9 2.34 -7.30 5.34
C MET A 9 2.58 -5.78 5.28
N VAL A 10 3.83 -5.38 5.27
CA VAL A 10 4.24 -3.99 5.06
C VAL A 10 5.42 -3.92 4.10
N ASP A 11 5.52 -2.84 3.36
CA ASP A 11 6.66 -2.58 2.47
C ASP A 11 7.95 -2.32 3.27
N ALA A 12 9.09 -2.56 2.64
CA ALA A 12 10.40 -2.45 3.28
C ALA A 12 10.78 -1.01 3.66
N ASP A 13 10.14 -0.02 3.05
CA ASP A 13 10.31 1.41 3.34
C ASP A 13 9.32 1.92 4.42
N THR A 14 8.98 1.07 5.37
CA THR A 14 8.00 1.34 6.41
C THR A 14 8.64 1.39 7.81
N ILE A 15 8.20 2.33 8.63
CA ILE A 15 8.51 2.41 10.08
C ILE A 15 7.20 2.27 10.86
N VAL A 16 7.18 1.37 11.83
CA VAL A 16 6.06 1.21 12.77
C VAL A 16 6.37 1.98 14.06
N HIS A 17 5.41 2.71 14.61
CA HIS A 17 5.56 3.41 15.88
C HIS A 17 5.68 2.39 17.03
N PRO A 18 6.58 2.58 18.03
CA PRO A 18 6.75 1.63 19.13
C PRO A 18 5.49 1.44 19.98
N ASP A 19 4.67 2.48 20.09
CA ASP A 19 3.41 2.43 20.84
C ASP A 19 2.19 2.15 19.92
N CYS A 20 2.42 1.62 18.70
CA CYS A 20 1.34 1.27 17.78
C CYS A 20 0.36 0.30 18.46
N PRO A 21 -0.92 0.63 18.50
CA PRO A 21 -1.94 -0.28 19.01
C PRO A 21 -1.95 -1.61 18.24
N ASN A 22 -2.49 -2.65 18.86
CA ASN A 22 -2.61 -3.94 18.20
C ASN A 22 -3.57 -3.86 17.00
N ILE A 23 -3.01 -3.67 15.81
CA ILE A 23 -3.77 -3.50 14.58
C ILE A 23 -4.64 -4.73 14.24
N PHE A 24 -4.27 -5.91 14.71
CA PHE A 24 -5.04 -7.13 14.47
C PHE A 24 -6.40 -7.13 15.18
N GLU A 25 -6.56 -6.39 16.28
CA GLU A 25 -7.84 -6.22 16.95
C GLU A 25 -8.82 -5.39 16.12
N LEU A 26 -8.31 -4.55 15.24
CA LEU A 26 -9.14 -3.71 14.37
C LEU A 26 -9.61 -4.43 13.12
N SER A 27 -8.98 -5.54 12.75
CA SER A 27 -9.19 -6.19 11.46
C SER A 27 -10.52 -6.93 11.34
N ASP A 28 -11.14 -7.33 12.45
CA ASP A 28 -12.31 -8.22 12.48
C ASP A 28 -12.10 -9.50 11.65
N ARG A 29 -10.83 -9.92 11.47
CA ARG A 29 -10.38 -11.04 10.63
C ARG A 29 -10.66 -10.86 9.14
N LYS A 30 -11.00 -9.66 8.69
CA LYS A 30 -11.22 -9.33 7.29
C LYS A 30 -9.88 -9.05 6.58
N PHE A 31 -9.94 -8.95 5.27
CA PHE A 31 -8.90 -8.33 4.48
C PHE A 31 -8.88 -6.83 4.78
N CYS A 32 -7.75 -6.28 5.21
CA CYS A 32 -7.70 -4.88 5.61
C CYS A 32 -6.59 -4.13 4.89
N PHE A 33 -6.85 -2.88 4.62
CA PHE A 33 -5.94 -1.93 3.99
C PHE A 33 -6.29 -0.51 4.42
N VAL A 34 -5.47 0.46 4.02
CA VAL A 34 -5.75 1.88 4.12
C VAL A 34 -5.96 2.44 2.71
N HIS A 35 -6.90 3.37 2.54
CA HIS A 35 -7.08 4.04 1.26
C HIS A 35 -5.80 4.72 0.78
N ASN A 36 -5.57 4.68 -0.52
CA ASN A 36 -4.53 5.48 -1.13
C ASN A 36 -5.05 6.90 -1.29
N ASP A 37 -4.48 7.84 -0.55
CA ASP A 37 -4.76 9.27 -0.65
C ASP A 37 -3.67 10.02 -1.44
N GLY A 38 -2.80 9.28 -2.08
CA GLY A 38 -1.66 9.80 -2.82
C GLY A 38 -2.02 10.60 -4.06
N SER A 39 -1.28 10.38 -5.13
CA SER A 39 -1.53 11.10 -6.38
C SER A 39 -2.86 10.70 -7.01
N TYR A 40 -3.85 11.57 -6.90
CA TYR A 40 -5.18 11.40 -7.50
C TYR A 40 -5.10 11.13 -9.01
N ASP A 41 -4.24 11.87 -9.72
CA ASP A 41 -3.98 11.66 -11.14
C ASP A 41 -3.44 10.25 -11.43
N TRP A 42 -2.49 9.79 -10.62
CA TRP A 42 -1.91 8.45 -10.76
C TRP A 42 -2.96 7.36 -10.54
N VAL A 43 -3.81 7.51 -9.52
CA VAL A 43 -4.89 6.55 -9.22
C VAL A 43 -5.88 6.46 -10.37
N LEU A 44 -6.39 7.61 -10.85
CA LEU A 44 -7.36 7.62 -11.96
C LEU A 44 -6.79 7.05 -13.24
N ARG A 45 -5.56 7.43 -13.60
CA ARG A 45 -4.86 6.88 -14.77
C ARG A 45 -4.62 5.38 -14.64
N SER A 46 -4.29 4.91 -13.46
CA SER A 46 -4.12 3.48 -13.19
C SER A 46 -5.44 2.74 -13.37
N ILE A 47 -6.53 3.22 -12.77
CA ILE A 47 -7.87 2.61 -12.92
C ILE A 47 -8.29 2.57 -14.38
N GLU A 48 -8.20 3.69 -15.10
CA GLU A 48 -8.62 3.78 -16.51
C GLU A 48 -7.85 2.79 -17.40
N ASN A 49 -6.52 2.80 -17.29
CA ASN A 49 -5.71 1.92 -18.15
C ASN A 49 -5.91 0.45 -17.81
N TYR A 50 -5.90 0.09 -16.53
CA TYR A 50 -6.10 -1.31 -16.15
C TYR A 50 -7.49 -1.82 -16.49
N SER A 51 -8.53 -1.03 -16.28
CA SER A 51 -9.89 -1.33 -16.71
C SER A 51 -9.93 -1.72 -18.18
N LYS A 52 -9.37 -0.87 -19.02
CA LYS A 52 -9.41 -1.03 -20.48
C LYS A 52 -8.58 -2.21 -20.98
N TYR A 53 -7.37 -2.41 -20.43
CA TYR A 53 -6.41 -3.32 -21.03
C TYR A 53 -6.30 -4.67 -20.34
N PHE A 54 -6.81 -4.80 -19.11
CA PHE A 54 -6.70 -6.04 -18.34
C PHE A 54 -8.01 -6.57 -17.79
N PHE A 55 -9.03 -5.72 -17.63
CA PHE A 55 -10.26 -6.08 -16.93
C PHE A 55 -11.54 -5.77 -17.73
N ASP A 56 -11.47 -5.82 -19.06
CA ASP A 56 -12.60 -5.77 -19.99
C ASP A 56 -13.58 -4.60 -19.75
N GLY A 57 -13.07 -3.45 -19.31
CA GLY A 57 -13.87 -2.27 -19.02
C GLY A 57 -14.47 -2.23 -17.62
N TYR A 58 -14.20 -3.22 -16.76
CA TYR A 58 -14.62 -3.15 -15.37
C TYR A 58 -13.97 -1.94 -14.68
N MET A 59 -14.77 -1.16 -13.96
CA MET A 59 -14.28 0.04 -13.27
C MET A 59 -14.45 -0.11 -11.76
N ILE A 60 -13.41 0.22 -11.01
CA ILE A 60 -13.51 0.36 -9.57
C ILE A 60 -13.68 1.83 -9.20
N PRO A 61 -14.50 2.16 -8.18
CA PRO A 61 -14.60 3.53 -7.69
C PRO A 61 -13.24 3.96 -7.11
N TRP A 62 -12.77 5.14 -7.49
CA TRP A 62 -11.46 5.65 -7.05
C TRP A 62 -11.36 5.77 -5.52
N GLU A 63 -12.46 6.07 -4.85
CA GLU A 63 -12.56 6.15 -3.38
C GLU A 63 -12.39 4.81 -2.68
N HIS A 64 -12.40 3.71 -3.44
CA HIS A 64 -12.13 2.37 -2.94
C HIS A 64 -10.73 1.88 -3.29
N TYR A 65 -9.94 2.72 -3.96
CA TYR A 65 -8.57 2.38 -4.30
C TYR A 65 -7.67 2.48 -3.07
N PHE A 66 -6.93 1.42 -2.78
CA PHE A 66 -6.08 1.34 -1.60
C PHE A 66 -4.60 1.18 -1.94
N ASP A 67 -3.76 1.52 -0.98
CA ASP A 67 -2.33 1.29 -1.03
C ASP A 67 -2.02 -0.17 -0.68
N SER A 68 -1.20 -0.83 -1.50
CA SER A 68 -0.80 -2.24 -1.29
C SER A 68 0.38 -2.40 -0.35
N GLY A 69 1.02 -1.32 0.05
CA GLY A 69 2.19 -1.35 0.94
C GLY A 69 1.88 -1.70 2.39
N MET A 70 0.58 -1.76 2.76
CA MET A 70 0.14 -2.28 4.05
C MET A 70 -1.15 -3.09 3.88
N LEU A 71 -1.09 -4.39 4.17
CA LEU A 71 -2.24 -5.28 4.10
C LEU A 71 -2.32 -6.16 5.34
N ILE A 72 -3.54 -6.38 5.85
CA ILE A 72 -3.81 -7.44 6.84
C ILE A 72 -4.67 -8.49 6.19
N PHE A 73 -4.30 -9.74 6.37
CA PHE A 73 -5.02 -10.88 5.83
C PHE A 73 -4.86 -12.13 6.71
N ASN A 74 -5.56 -13.19 6.37
CA ASN A 74 -5.50 -14.47 7.07
C ASN A 74 -5.58 -15.63 6.06
N LYS A 75 -5.63 -16.86 6.57
CA LYS A 75 -5.66 -18.08 5.74
C LYS A 75 -6.87 -18.18 4.79
N ASP A 76 -7.98 -17.52 5.12
CA ASP A 76 -9.20 -17.57 4.33
C ASP A 76 -9.04 -16.81 3.00
N HIS A 77 -8.05 -15.90 2.92
CA HIS A 77 -7.66 -15.16 1.71
C HIS A 77 -6.65 -15.90 0.82
N LYS A 78 -6.31 -17.16 1.13
CA LYS A 78 -5.30 -17.90 0.37
C LYS A 78 -5.65 -18.02 -1.12
N GLN A 79 -6.92 -18.29 -1.44
CA GLN A 79 -7.34 -18.39 -2.84
C GLN A 79 -7.19 -17.07 -3.57
N PHE A 80 -7.55 -15.96 -2.95
CA PHE A 80 -7.37 -14.62 -3.48
C PHE A 80 -5.91 -14.34 -3.86
N PHE A 81 -4.95 -14.70 -3.00
CA PHE A 81 -3.53 -14.55 -3.33
C PHE A 81 -3.07 -15.49 -4.46
N ASN A 82 -3.63 -16.70 -4.57
CA ASN A 82 -3.37 -17.57 -5.71
C ASN A 82 -3.90 -16.96 -7.03
N ASP A 83 -5.05 -16.31 -6.98
CA ASP A 83 -5.64 -15.63 -8.15
C ASP A 83 -4.76 -14.45 -8.58
N ILE A 84 -4.23 -13.66 -7.63
CA ILE A 84 -3.26 -12.60 -7.88
C ILE A 84 -2.01 -13.17 -8.57
N ILE A 85 -1.41 -14.22 -8.03
CA ILE A 85 -0.21 -14.86 -8.62
C ILE A 85 -0.52 -15.33 -10.05
N THR A 86 -1.65 -16.01 -10.24
CA THR A 86 -2.08 -16.49 -11.55
C THR A 86 -2.26 -15.33 -12.54
N PHE A 87 -2.85 -14.22 -12.10
CA PHE A 87 -2.99 -13.03 -12.92
C PHE A 87 -1.62 -12.47 -13.34
N PHE A 88 -0.69 -12.36 -12.41
CA PHE A 88 0.66 -11.90 -12.70
C PHE A 88 1.40 -12.81 -13.67
N ASP A 89 1.36 -14.12 -13.46
CA ASP A 89 2.03 -15.10 -14.33
C ASP A 89 1.49 -15.02 -15.76
N ASN A 90 0.17 -14.89 -15.90
CA ASN A 90 -0.49 -14.82 -17.22
C ASN A 90 -0.29 -13.47 -17.94
N ASN A 91 0.03 -12.39 -17.22
CA ASN A 91 0.09 -11.04 -17.77
C ASN A 91 1.46 -10.36 -17.61
N ARG A 92 2.48 -11.06 -17.17
CA ARG A 92 3.77 -10.49 -16.76
C ARG A 92 4.37 -9.53 -17.79
N GLU A 93 4.46 -9.93 -19.04
CA GLU A 93 5.05 -9.11 -20.10
C GLU A 93 4.23 -7.85 -20.35
N ARG A 94 2.89 -7.99 -20.38
CA ARG A 94 1.98 -6.86 -20.56
C ARG A 94 2.02 -5.88 -19.39
N LEU A 95 2.18 -6.36 -18.17
CA LEU A 95 2.33 -5.53 -16.97
C LEU A 95 3.62 -4.70 -17.01
N LEU A 96 4.74 -5.31 -17.40
CA LEU A 96 6.02 -4.60 -17.55
C LEU A 96 5.96 -3.56 -18.69
N GLU A 97 5.22 -3.81 -19.75
CA GLU A 97 4.98 -2.83 -20.81
C GLU A 97 4.09 -1.70 -20.31
N ALA A 98 3.05 -2.00 -19.55
CA ALA A 98 2.15 -1.02 -18.95
C ALA A 98 2.89 -0.06 -18.01
N GLU A 99 3.77 -0.58 -17.15
CA GLU A 99 4.61 0.23 -16.26
C GLU A 99 5.43 1.26 -17.06
N LYS A 100 6.08 0.81 -18.13
CA LYS A 100 6.90 1.68 -18.98
C LYS A 100 6.09 2.71 -19.76
N SER A 101 4.93 2.30 -20.28
CA SER A 101 4.14 3.13 -21.19
C SER A 101 3.22 4.11 -20.46
N TRP A 102 2.70 3.71 -19.30
CA TRP A 102 1.68 4.50 -18.58
C TRP A 102 2.18 5.05 -17.25
N HIS A 103 3.37 4.65 -16.81
CA HIS A 103 3.93 5.03 -15.51
C HIS A 103 2.98 4.67 -14.35
N VAL A 104 2.43 3.47 -14.39
CA VAL A 104 1.56 2.88 -13.37
C VAL A 104 2.25 1.71 -12.69
N GLY A 105 1.86 1.39 -11.46
CA GLY A 105 2.41 0.22 -10.75
C GLY A 105 1.95 -1.11 -11.36
N THR A 106 2.77 -2.15 -11.19
CA THR A 106 2.46 -3.50 -11.70
C THR A 106 1.75 -4.37 -10.67
N ASP A 107 1.72 -3.98 -9.42
CA ASP A 107 1.22 -4.76 -8.28
C ASP A 107 -0.05 -4.16 -7.67
N GLN A 108 0.00 -2.93 -7.18
CA GLN A 108 -1.10 -2.31 -6.45
C GLN A 108 -2.43 -2.29 -7.23
N THR A 109 -2.40 -1.88 -8.50
CA THR A 109 -3.62 -1.75 -9.29
C THR A 109 -4.30 -3.09 -9.56
N PRO A 110 -3.59 -4.16 -10.00
CA PRO A 110 -4.18 -5.49 -10.12
C PRO A 110 -4.80 -6.01 -8.82
N VAL A 111 -4.12 -5.83 -7.68
CA VAL A 111 -4.64 -6.26 -6.36
C VAL A 111 -5.94 -5.53 -6.06
N ASN A 112 -6.02 -4.22 -6.31
CA ASN A 112 -7.25 -3.45 -6.17
C ASN A 112 -8.38 -4.02 -7.04
N PHE A 113 -8.15 -4.24 -8.33
CA PHE A 113 -9.16 -4.80 -9.23
C PHE A 113 -9.64 -6.18 -8.77
N LEU A 114 -8.71 -7.08 -8.47
CA LEU A 114 -9.04 -8.44 -8.06
C LEU A 114 -9.77 -8.50 -6.71
N THR A 115 -9.51 -7.55 -5.81
CA THR A 115 -10.25 -7.42 -4.55
C THR A 115 -11.73 -7.17 -4.82
N HIS A 116 -12.05 -6.28 -5.76
CA HIS A 116 -13.44 -5.96 -6.12
C HIS A 116 -14.09 -7.05 -6.99
N ILE A 117 -13.38 -7.58 -7.98
CA ILE A 117 -13.89 -8.61 -8.89
C ILE A 117 -14.21 -9.91 -8.14
N ASN A 118 -13.36 -10.28 -7.18
CA ASN A 118 -13.54 -11.48 -6.36
C ASN A 118 -14.43 -11.23 -5.13
N GLU A 119 -15.05 -10.05 -5.04
CA GLU A 119 -15.96 -9.68 -3.93
C GLU A 119 -15.37 -9.97 -2.54
N ILE A 120 -14.06 -9.69 -2.37
CA ILE A 120 -13.38 -9.91 -1.10
C ILE A 120 -14.02 -9.04 -0.01
N ASP A 121 -14.46 -9.66 1.09
CA ASP A 121 -14.95 -8.91 2.26
C ASP A 121 -13.77 -8.22 2.96
N TYR A 122 -13.77 -6.90 2.92
CA TYR A 122 -12.69 -6.10 3.44
C TYR A 122 -13.12 -5.06 4.47
N LYS A 123 -12.16 -4.54 5.19
CA LYS A 123 -12.32 -3.41 6.11
C LYS A 123 -11.24 -2.37 5.84
N VAL A 124 -11.68 -1.14 5.67
CA VAL A 124 -10.77 0.00 5.57
C VAL A 124 -10.35 0.42 6.97
N LEU A 125 -9.05 0.52 7.18
CA LEU A 125 -8.47 1.03 8.41
C LEU A 125 -8.27 2.55 8.34
N PRO A 126 -8.22 3.24 9.49
CA PRO A 126 -7.88 4.64 9.56
C PRO A 126 -6.51 4.95 8.93
N TYR A 127 -6.39 6.14 8.35
CA TYR A 127 -5.17 6.60 7.65
C TYR A 127 -3.90 6.52 8.50
N GLU A 128 -4.02 6.67 9.81
CA GLU A 128 -2.93 6.60 10.78
C GLU A 128 -2.19 5.27 10.76
N TYR A 129 -2.81 4.22 10.22
CA TYR A 129 -2.23 2.87 10.13
C TYR A 129 -1.49 2.61 8.81
N ASN A 130 -1.48 3.55 7.88
CA ASN A 130 -0.57 3.57 6.72
C ASN A 130 -0.49 4.98 6.16
N MET A 131 0.33 5.82 6.77
CA MET A 131 0.58 7.17 6.28
C MET A 131 1.54 7.09 5.11
N VAL A 132 1.00 7.18 3.91
CA VAL A 132 1.74 7.25 2.65
C VAL A 132 2.03 8.72 2.28
N ASP A 133 2.74 8.96 1.18
CA ASP A 133 3.05 10.30 0.69
C ASP A 133 3.80 11.22 1.68
N LEU A 134 4.57 10.63 2.59
CA LEU A 134 5.43 11.37 3.53
C LEU A 134 6.51 12.20 2.83
N HIS A 135 6.57 12.12 1.50
CA HIS A 135 7.47 12.92 0.66
C HIS A 135 7.10 14.41 0.60
N ARG A 136 5.94 14.80 1.08
CA ARG A 136 5.58 16.23 1.16
C ARG A 136 6.49 16.92 2.17
N LYS A 137 7.09 18.04 1.75
CA LYS A 137 8.04 18.79 2.59
C LYS A 137 7.47 19.16 3.95
N GLU A 138 6.18 19.44 4.01
CA GLU A 138 5.45 19.79 5.23
C GLU A 138 5.43 18.64 6.24
N LEU A 139 5.45 17.40 5.76
CA LEU A 139 5.44 16.20 6.61
C LEU A 139 6.85 15.82 7.08
N LEU A 140 7.87 16.19 6.30
CA LEU A 140 9.28 15.90 6.58
C LEU A 140 10.00 17.06 7.26
N GLN A 141 9.29 17.91 8.01
CA GLN A 141 9.90 18.97 8.82
C GLN A 141 10.66 18.40 10.02
N HIS A 142 11.55 19.22 10.59
CA HIS A 142 12.44 18.82 11.70
C HIS A 142 11.73 18.12 12.86
N ASP A 143 10.50 18.52 13.17
CA ASP A 143 9.73 17.91 14.25
C ASP A 143 9.06 16.59 13.89
N LEU A 144 9.08 16.18 12.61
CA LEU A 144 8.37 15.01 12.11
C LEU A 144 6.95 14.93 12.72
N PRO A 145 6.07 15.89 12.42
CA PRO A 145 4.78 16.03 13.13
C PRO A 145 3.86 14.83 12.95
N PHE A 146 3.98 14.09 11.84
CA PHE A 146 3.22 12.88 11.58
C PHE A 146 3.44 11.79 12.64
N THR A 147 4.58 11.79 13.34
CA THR A 147 4.87 10.84 14.44
C THR A 147 4.01 11.07 15.68
N LYS A 148 3.24 12.14 15.74
CA LYS A 148 2.31 12.46 16.83
C LYS A 148 0.90 11.97 16.56
N ILE A 149 0.59 11.59 15.32
CA ILE A 149 -0.77 11.27 14.88
C ILE A 149 -0.87 9.91 14.19
N GLY A 150 0.22 9.36 13.67
CA GLY A 150 0.23 8.11 12.93
C GLY A 150 0.91 6.98 13.67
N TRP A 151 0.70 5.76 13.19
CA TRP A 151 1.25 4.54 13.77
C TRP A 151 2.16 3.79 12.82
N ILE A 152 1.89 3.86 11.51
CA ILE A 152 2.68 3.21 10.47
C ILE A 152 2.98 4.26 9.39
N TYR A 153 4.26 4.40 9.04
CA TYR A 153 4.76 5.44 8.14
C TYR A 153 5.46 4.80 6.96
N GLN A 154 4.95 5.04 5.75
CA GLN A 154 5.53 4.52 4.51
C GLN A 154 6.22 5.64 3.74
N TYR A 155 7.47 5.41 3.35
CA TYR A 155 8.35 6.39 2.70
C TYR A 155 8.46 6.18 1.20
N ASN A 156 7.35 5.84 0.57
CA ASN A 156 7.30 5.68 -0.87
C ASN A 156 7.47 7.02 -1.60
N SER A 157 7.97 6.93 -2.81
CA SER A 157 7.96 8.04 -3.79
C SER A 157 8.50 9.40 -3.30
N ILE A 158 9.53 9.42 -2.45
CA ILE A 158 10.16 10.68 -2.06
C ILE A 158 10.65 11.43 -3.32
N PRO A 159 10.20 12.67 -3.56
CA PRO A 159 10.50 13.39 -4.79
C PRO A 159 12.00 13.54 -5.04
N ASN A 160 12.39 13.42 -6.32
CA ASN A 160 13.77 13.46 -6.76
C ASN A 160 14.64 12.33 -6.20
N ASN A 161 14.03 11.24 -5.80
CA ASN A 161 14.75 10.11 -5.27
C ASN A 161 15.40 9.27 -6.37
N LYS A 162 16.31 9.90 -7.12
CA LYS A 162 17.36 9.17 -7.85
C LYS A 162 18.44 8.65 -6.89
N ASP A 163 18.35 9.01 -5.62
CA ASP A 163 19.26 8.65 -4.57
C ASP A 163 18.47 8.04 -3.41
N ASP A 164 18.44 6.72 -3.31
CA ASP A 164 17.82 5.95 -2.21
C ASP A 164 18.28 6.42 -0.82
N LYS A 165 19.37 7.15 -0.73
CA LYS A 165 19.87 7.75 0.50
C LYS A 165 18.88 8.72 1.14
N LEU A 166 18.02 9.37 0.36
CA LEU A 166 17.06 10.33 0.91
C LEU A 166 15.93 9.60 1.67
N THR A 167 15.37 8.54 1.10
CA THR A 167 14.38 7.69 1.79
C THR A 167 14.99 7.11 3.06
N TYR A 168 16.20 6.55 2.97
CA TYR A 168 16.91 6.00 4.11
C TYR A 168 17.16 7.06 5.20
N HIS A 169 17.57 8.28 4.83
CA HIS A 169 17.78 9.38 5.76
C HIS A 169 16.50 9.72 6.56
N TRP A 170 15.35 9.77 5.90
CA TRP A 170 14.08 10.08 6.57
C TRP A 170 13.60 8.92 7.45
N MET A 171 13.78 7.69 7.01
CA MET A 171 13.52 6.51 7.83
C MET A 171 14.40 6.50 9.07
N GLU A 172 15.71 6.72 8.92
CA GLU A 172 16.65 6.78 10.03
C GLU A 172 16.29 7.90 11.02
N SER A 173 15.97 9.08 10.52
CA SER A 173 15.56 10.23 11.35
C SER A 173 14.31 9.91 12.16
N THR A 174 13.31 9.28 11.53
CA THR A 174 12.07 8.85 12.21
C THR A 174 12.36 7.78 13.24
N PHE A 175 13.14 6.77 12.87
CA PHE A 175 13.53 5.70 13.80
C PHE A 175 14.27 6.25 15.02
N ASN A 176 15.25 7.12 14.80
CA ASN A 176 16.00 7.74 15.90
C ASN A 176 15.10 8.53 16.84
N LYS A 177 14.12 9.28 16.29
CA LYS A 177 13.17 10.03 17.10
C LYS A 177 12.26 9.14 17.94
N LEU A 178 11.83 8.02 17.41
CA LEU A 178 10.86 7.14 18.07
C LEU A 178 11.49 6.13 19.01
N TYR A 179 12.68 5.63 18.69
CA TYR A 179 13.29 4.49 19.38
C TYR A 179 14.56 4.81 20.16
N LYS A 180 15.26 5.90 19.86
CA LYS A 180 16.45 6.32 20.59
C LYS A 180 16.08 7.50 21.50
N LYS A 181 15.58 7.16 22.69
CA LYS A 181 15.39 8.11 23.79
C LYS A 181 16.67 8.32 24.56
#